data_660d966c6a948ef1657834251b05e63f
#
_entry.id   660d966c6a948ef1657834251b05e63f
#
_cell.length_a   1.000
_cell.length_b   1.000
_cell.length_c   1.000
_cell.angle_alpha   90.00
_cell.angle_beta   90.00
_cell.angle_gamma   90.00
#
_symmetry.space_group_name_H-M   'P 1'
#
loop_
_entity.id
_entity.type
_entity.pdbx_description
1 polymer ?
#
loop_
_entity_poly.entity_id
_entity_poly.type
_entity_poly.pdbx_seq_one_letter_code
_entity_poly.pdbx_strand_id
1 'polypeptide(L)'
;GEALIRTQNCVACHRVGGEGGRTGPDLGKARGRSYTPSSMASRMWNHAPAMWTAMEKQGAQRPALDEQQAADLYAYFHAIRFFDRPGDAARGSRVFSERRCAECHGRTKSNAMGAPPVASWKAVASPIEFAQQLWNHAPKMEQAMAAKKMKWSRLTGAELTDIVVYVQSLPETRGQARSFVLTADGRGAAVFAEKGCKGCHQGRLLHDYQQRRVL
;
A
#
# COMPACT_ATOMS: atom_id res chain seq x y z
N GLY A 1 6.92 16.13 -7.46
CA GLY A 1 5.48 15.89 -7.63
C GLY A 1 4.66 16.37 -6.45
N GLU A 2 4.92 15.91 -5.22
CA GLU A 2 4.14 16.33 -4.05
C GLU A 2 4.22 17.83 -3.80
N ALA A 3 5.40 18.42 -3.84
CA ALA A 3 5.56 19.86 -3.71
C ALA A 3 4.80 20.62 -4.82
N LEU A 4 4.84 20.10 -6.04
CA LEU A 4 4.18 20.73 -7.19
C LEU A 4 2.66 20.84 -7.03
N ILE A 5 1.97 19.83 -6.50
CA ILE A 5 0.52 19.92 -6.30
C ILE A 5 0.12 21.02 -5.33
N ARG A 6 1.02 21.40 -4.42
CA ARG A 6 0.83 22.50 -3.47
C ARG A 6 1.21 23.85 -4.11
N THR A 7 2.40 23.95 -4.72
CA THR A 7 2.89 25.19 -5.31
C THR A 7 2.08 25.61 -6.53
N GLN A 8 1.57 24.66 -7.31
CA GLN A 8 0.67 24.90 -8.45
C GLN A 8 -0.81 24.94 -8.01
N ASN A 9 -1.06 24.99 -6.70
CA ASN A 9 -2.39 25.16 -6.09
C ASN A 9 -3.44 24.10 -6.48
N CYS A 10 -3.03 22.90 -6.92
CA CYS A 10 -3.95 21.83 -7.29
C CYS A 10 -4.83 21.39 -6.11
N VAL A 11 -4.24 21.42 -4.90
CA VAL A 11 -4.91 21.01 -3.64
C VAL A 11 -6.01 21.99 -3.19
N ALA A 12 -6.12 23.19 -3.74
CA ALA A 12 -7.22 24.09 -3.45
C ALA A 12 -8.59 23.50 -3.89
N CYS A 13 -8.58 22.75 -4.99
CA CYS A 13 -9.79 22.14 -5.55
C CYS A 13 -9.80 20.61 -5.41
N HIS A 14 -8.64 19.98 -5.54
CA HIS A 14 -8.49 18.52 -5.56
C HIS A 14 -8.02 17.97 -4.22
N ARG A 15 -8.64 16.86 -3.82
CA ARG A 15 -8.13 16.06 -2.71
C ARG A 15 -7.00 15.15 -3.20
N VAL A 16 -5.99 14.97 -2.35
CA VAL A 16 -4.88 14.01 -2.55
C VAL A 16 -4.56 13.37 -1.21
N GLY A 17 -4.62 12.04 -1.13
CA GLY A 17 -4.33 11.34 0.11
C GLY A 17 -5.28 11.67 1.28
N GLY A 18 -6.49 12.13 0.98
CA GLY A 18 -7.47 12.53 1.99
C GLY A 18 -7.43 14.03 2.35
N GLU A 19 -6.38 14.74 1.97
CA GLU A 19 -6.19 16.19 2.23
C GLU A 19 -6.50 17.02 0.98
N GLY A 20 -6.98 18.25 1.18
CA GLY A 20 -7.25 19.23 0.13
C GLY A 20 -8.73 19.46 -0.15
N GLY A 21 -9.00 20.21 -1.23
CA GLY A 21 -10.33 20.64 -1.66
C GLY A 21 -11.23 19.49 -2.10
N ARG A 22 -12.53 19.79 -2.17
CA ARG A 22 -13.58 18.82 -2.53
C ARG A 22 -14.34 19.20 -3.79
N THR A 23 -13.98 20.31 -4.42
CA THR A 23 -14.62 20.80 -5.64
C THR A 23 -14.23 19.97 -6.86
N GLY A 24 -12.98 19.48 -6.88
CA GLY A 24 -12.49 18.57 -7.89
C GLY A 24 -12.45 17.12 -7.41
N PRO A 25 -12.28 16.16 -8.33
CA PRO A 25 -12.12 14.75 -7.99
C PRO A 25 -10.84 14.50 -7.16
N ASP A 26 -10.87 13.45 -6.34
CA ASP A 26 -9.70 13.00 -5.60
C ASP A 26 -8.65 12.42 -6.57
N LEU A 27 -7.49 13.07 -6.66
CA LEU A 27 -6.39 12.69 -7.55
C LEU A 27 -5.60 11.47 -7.04
N GLY A 28 -5.70 11.16 -5.74
CA GLY A 28 -5.06 9.99 -5.14
C GLY A 28 -5.85 8.69 -5.32
N LYS A 29 -7.13 8.76 -5.71
CA LYS A 29 -7.94 7.55 -5.91
C LYS A 29 -7.63 6.88 -7.25
N ALA A 30 -7.31 5.59 -7.19
CA ALA A 30 -7.22 4.74 -8.37
C ALA A 30 -8.60 4.59 -9.01
N ARG A 31 -8.79 5.23 -10.17
CA ARG A 31 -9.97 5.04 -11.02
C ARG A 31 -9.54 4.27 -12.26
N GLY A 32 -9.75 2.96 -12.24
CA GLY A 32 -9.36 2.08 -13.33
C GLY A 32 -8.01 1.40 -13.11
N ARG A 33 -7.67 0.48 -14.01
CA ARG A 33 -6.56 -0.46 -13.86
C ARG A 33 -5.22 0.02 -14.39
N SER A 34 -5.21 1.05 -15.21
CA SER A 34 -3.98 1.57 -15.79
C SER A 34 -3.86 3.08 -15.54
N TYR A 35 -2.66 3.51 -15.25
CA TYR A 35 -2.31 4.91 -15.18
C TYR A 35 -1.00 5.11 -15.95
N THR A 36 -1.15 5.54 -17.20
CA THR A 36 -0.06 5.81 -18.13
C THR A 36 0.07 7.32 -18.34
N PRO A 37 1.20 7.82 -18.85
CA PRO A 37 1.32 9.24 -19.23
C PRO A 37 0.20 9.70 -20.16
N SER A 38 -0.18 8.86 -21.14
CA SER A 38 -1.29 9.16 -22.05
C SER A 38 -2.64 9.23 -21.34
N SER A 39 -2.89 8.35 -20.34
CA SER A 39 -4.14 8.41 -19.56
C SER A 39 -4.19 9.65 -18.66
N MET A 40 -3.06 10.09 -18.12
CA MET A 40 -2.95 11.35 -17.39
C MET A 40 -3.24 12.53 -18.32
N ALA A 41 -2.57 12.60 -19.45
CA ALA A 41 -2.75 13.67 -20.44
C ALA A 41 -4.21 13.76 -20.93
N SER A 42 -4.82 12.62 -21.27
CA SER A 42 -6.22 12.56 -21.69
C SER A 42 -7.20 13.06 -20.60
N ARG A 43 -6.96 12.69 -19.35
CA ARG A 43 -7.78 13.19 -18.23
C ARG A 43 -7.62 14.69 -18.02
N MET A 44 -6.40 15.21 -18.09
CA MET A 44 -6.13 16.64 -17.99
C MET A 44 -6.79 17.39 -19.14
N TRP A 45 -6.63 16.92 -20.38
CA TRP A 45 -7.25 17.50 -21.56
C TRP A 45 -8.77 17.57 -21.47
N ASN A 46 -9.41 16.45 -21.18
CA ASN A 46 -10.86 16.37 -21.11
C ASN A 46 -11.47 17.18 -19.97
N HIS A 47 -10.68 17.44 -18.92
CA HIS A 47 -11.11 18.20 -17.75
C HIS A 47 -10.71 19.69 -17.83
N ALA A 48 -9.78 20.05 -18.66
CA ALA A 48 -9.20 21.39 -18.72
C ALA A 48 -10.23 22.52 -18.83
N PRO A 49 -11.25 22.48 -19.72
CA PRO A 49 -12.22 23.58 -19.82
C PRO A 49 -12.96 23.84 -18.52
N ALA A 50 -13.45 22.78 -17.85
CA ALA A 50 -14.17 22.91 -16.59
C ALA A 50 -13.27 23.41 -15.47
N MET A 51 -12.02 22.92 -15.43
CA MET A 51 -11.00 23.35 -14.46
C MET A 51 -10.65 24.82 -14.64
N TRP A 52 -10.41 25.27 -15.86
CA TRP A 52 -10.08 26.67 -16.18
C TRP A 52 -11.22 27.61 -15.80
N THR A 53 -12.46 27.26 -16.11
CA THR A 53 -13.62 28.04 -15.70
C THR A 53 -13.73 28.16 -14.18
N ALA A 54 -13.45 27.07 -13.44
CA ALA A 54 -13.44 27.10 -11.99
C ALA A 54 -12.30 27.96 -11.44
N MET A 55 -11.13 27.93 -12.05
CA MET A 55 -9.97 28.74 -11.67
C MET A 55 -10.22 30.23 -11.89
N GLU A 56 -10.79 30.59 -13.04
CA GLU A 56 -11.19 31.99 -13.34
C GLU A 56 -12.16 32.54 -12.31
N LYS A 57 -13.18 31.76 -11.93
CA LYS A 57 -14.14 32.16 -10.87
C LYS A 57 -13.49 32.39 -9.51
N GLN A 58 -12.35 31.76 -9.26
CA GLN A 58 -11.61 31.88 -7.99
C GLN A 58 -10.42 32.85 -8.09
N GLY A 59 -10.22 33.51 -9.24
CA GLY A 59 -9.06 34.37 -9.49
C GLY A 59 -7.74 33.62 -9.46
N ALA A 60 -7.74 32.31 -9.67
CA ALA A 60 -6.54 31.50 -9.66
C ALA A 60 -5.88 31.44 -11.05
N GLN A 61 -4.54 31.51 -11.08
CA GLN A 61 -3.79 31.41 -12.32
C GLN A 61 -3.77 29.97 -12.83
N ARG A 62 -3.78 29.80 -14.15
CA ARG A 62 -3.61 28.50 -14.80
C ARG A 62 -2.14 28.05 -14.63
N PRO A 63 -1.88 26.83 -14.13
CA PRO A 63 -0.53 26.34 -13.99
C PRO A 63 0.11 26.13 -15.36
N ALA A 64 1.33 26.61 -15.52
CA ALA A 64 2.21 26.23 -16.63
C ALA A 64 3.17 25.17 -16.11
N LEU A 65 3.25 24.05 -16.80
CA LEU A 65 4.12 22.93 -16.43
C LEU A 65 5.18 22.74 -17.53
N ASP A 66 6.43 22.68 -17.12
CA ASP A 66 7.49 22.19 -17.99
C ASP A 66 7.49 20.63 -18.04
N GLU A 67 8.33 20.07 -18.89
CA GLU A 67 8.40 18.63 -19.11
C GLU A 67 8.76 17.87 -17.83
N GLN A 68 9.74 18.36 -17.06
CA GLN A 68 10.15 17.73 -15.81
C GLN A 68 9.04 17.77 -14.76
N GLN A 69 8.36 18.91 -14.63
CA GLN A 69 7.23 19.05 -13.72
C GLN A 69 6.07 18.12 -14.09
N ALA A 70 5.79 17.95 -15.37
CA ALA A 70 4.79 17.02 -15.85
C ALA A 70 5.17 15.56 -15.53
N ALA A 71 6.44 15.19 -15.72
CA ALA A 71 6.98 13.88 -15.36
C ALA A 71 6.91 13.64 -13.84
N ASP A 72 7.26 14.64 -13.04
CA ASP A 72 7.20 14.56 -11.57
C ASP A 72 5.77 14.39 -11.05
N LEU A 73 4.81 15.08 -11.66
CA LEU A 73 3.38 14.91 -11.32
C LEU A 73 2.89 13.53 -11.71
N TYR A 74 3.26 13.05 -12.89
CA TYR A 74 2.92 11.69 -13.30
C TYR A 74 3.47 10.66 -12.33
N ALA A 75 4.76 10.73 -12.00
CA ALA A 75 5.40 9.81 -11.06
C ALA A 75 4.73 9.85 -9.69
N TYR A 76 4.42 11.03 -9.17
CA TYR A 76 3.73 11.20 -7.90
C TYR A 76 2.32 10.58 -7.92
N PHE A 77 1.50 10.90 -8.93
CA PHE A 77 0.17 10.33 -9.04
C PHE A 77 0.18 8.82 -9.30
N HIS A 78 1.19 8.32 -9.99
CA HIS A 78 1.40 6.88 -10.13
C HIS A 78 1.72 6.26 -8.77
N ALA A 79 2.67 6.84 -8.03
CA ALA A 79 3.07 6.33 -6.72
C ALA A 79 1.90 6.27 -5.74
N ILE A 80 1.15 7.36 -5.54
CA ILE A 80 0.04 7.41 -4.57
C ILE A 80 -1.16 6.53 -4.94
N ARG A 81 -1.23 6.04 -6.18
CA ARG A 81 -2.32 5.17 -6.66
C ARG A 81 -1.99 3.70 -6.60
N PHE A 82 -0.72 3.34 -6.75
CA PHE A 82 -0.28 1.96 -6.90
C PHE A 82 0.65 1.49 -5.81
N PHE A 83 1.20 2.41 -5.03
CA PHE A 83 2.03 2.09 -3.88
C PHE A 83 1.33 2.52 -2.59
N ASP A 84 1.45 1.69 -1.58
CA ASP A 84 1.03 2.07 -0.25
C ASP A 84 1.89 3.26 0.23
N ARG A 85 1.28 4.10 1.07
CA ARG A 85 2.04 5.14 1.76
C ARG A 85 3.17 4.52 2.57
N PRO A 86 4.27 5.24 2.79
CA PRO A 86 5.33 4.79 3.69
C PRO A 86 4.78 4.40 5.06
N GLY A 87 5.24 3.28 5.58
CA GLY A 87 4.87 2.83 6.93
C GLY A 87 5.40 3.79 8.00
N ASP A 88 4.72 3.80 9.14
CA ASP A 88 5.05 4.63 10.28
C ASP A 88 5.02 3.81 11.57
N ALA A 89 6.11 3.83 12.34
CA ALA A 89 6.25 3.01 13.54
C ALA A 89 5.25 3.39 14.64
N ALA A 90 4.92 4.67 14.80
CA ALA A 90 3.98 5.12 15.81
C ALA A 90 2.54 4.69 15.48
N ARG A 91 2.15 4.81 14.20
CA ARG A 91 0.86 4.26 13.73
C ARG A 91 0.84 2.74 13.88
N GLY A 92 1.92 2.06 13.49
CA GLY A 92 2.04 0.62 13.60
C GLY A 92 1.90 0.11 15.03
N SER A 93 2.49 0.79 16.00
CA SER A 93 2.32 0.51 17.43
C SER A 93 0.86 0.63 17.86
N ARG A 94 0.17 1.68 17.43
CA ARG A 94 -1.27 1.84 17.73
C ARG A 94 -2.09 0.73 17.10
N VAL A 95 -1.91 0.47 15.81
CA VAL A 95 -2.64 -0.59 15.09
C VAL A 95 -2.38 -1.96 15.74
N PHE A 96 -1.14 -2.25 16.13
CA PHE A 96 -0.77 -3.51 16.80
C PHE A 96 -1.56 -3.70 18.11
N SER A 97 -1.77 -2.63 18.85
CA SER A 97 -2.60 -2.64 20.07
C SER A 97 -4.10 -2.68 19.77
N GLU A 98 -4.59 -1.81 18.90
CA GLU A 98 -6.01 -1.71 18.53
C GLU A 98 -6.56 -2.99 17.87
N ARG A 99 -5.73 -3.64 17.05
CA ARG A 99 -6.04 -4.93 16.45
C ARG A 99 -5.78 -6.11 17.38
N ARG A 100 -5.42 -5.84 18.64
CA ARG A 100 -5.26 -6.79 19.73
C ARG A 100 -4.11 -7.80 19.54
N CYS A 101 -3.16 -7.50 18.63
CA CYS A 101 -2.00 -8.37 18.41
C CYS A 101 -1.17 -8.53 19.69
N ALA A 102 -1.01 -7.43 20.43
CA ALA A 102 -0.26 -7.38 21.69
C ALA A 102 -0.83 -8.28 22.79
N GLU A 103 -2.10 -8.67 22.72
CA GLU A 103 -2.70 -9.55 23.74
C GLU A 103 -2.10 -10.96 23.74
N CYS A 104 -1.59 -11.39 22.59
CA CYS A 104 -0.94 -12.69 22.44
C CYS A 104 0.57 -12.54 22.19
N HIS A 105 0.98 -11.61 21.32
CA HIS A 105 2.35 -11.38 20.90
C HIS A 105 3.02 -10.28 21.73
N GLY A 106 3.66 -10.66 22.84
CA GLY A 106 4.51 -9.73 23.59
C GLY A 106 5.84 -9.48 22.89
N ARG A 107 6.61 -8.51 23.37
CA ARG A 107 7.90 -8.12 22.71
C ARG A 107 8.95 -9.21 22.86
N THR A 108 9.22 -9.69 24.08
CA THR A 108 10.30 -10.66 24.40
C THR A 108 9.77 -12.00 24.90
N LYS A 109 8.52 -12.06 25.32
CA LYS A 109 7.85 -13.26 25.79
C LYS A 109 6.43 -13.33 25.28
N SER A 110 5.87 -14.54 25.24
CA SER A 110 4.44 -14.73 24.93
C SER A 110 3.58 -14.07 26.00
N ASN A 111 2.56 -13.34 25.59
CA ASN A 111 1.57 -12.78 26.50
C ASN A 111 0.40 -13.73 26.71
N ALA A 112 0.06 -14.56 25.72
CA ALA A 112 -1.00 -15.56 25.83
C ALA A 112 -0.88 -16.67 24.78
N MET A 113 -1.47 -17.83 25.06
CA MET A 113 -1.69 -18.96 24.14
C MET A 113 -0.39 -19.49 23.49
N GLY A 114 0.76 -19.31 24.12
CA GLY A 114 2.05 -19.70 23.57
C GLY A 114 2.44 -18.97 22.27
N ALA A 115 1.81 -17.82 21.98
CA ALA A 115 2.11 -17.04 20.79
C ALA A 115 3.59 -16.64 20.75
N PRO A 116 4.28 -16.76 19.61
CA PRO A 116 5.68 -16.39 19.50
C PRO A 116 5.87 -14.90 19.78
N PRO A 117 6.79 -14.51 20.67
CA PRO A 117 7.07 -13.09 20.92
C PRO A 117 7.66 -12.42 19.69
N VAL A 118 7.48 -11.12 19.58
CA VAL A 118 7.95 -10.33 18.42
C VAL A 118 9.46 -10.49 18.21
N ALA A 119 10.24 -10.56 19.27
CA ALA A 119 11.70 -10.78 19.22
C ALA A 119 12.11 -12.07 18.49
N SER A 120 11.22 -13.07 18.43
CA SER A 120 11.47 -14.34 17.73
C SER A 120 11.02 -14.33 16.25
N TRP A 121 10.43 -13.26 15.78
CA TRP A 121 9.95 -13.15 14.40
C TRP A 121 11.13 -12.94 13.44
N LYS A 122 11.42 -13.98 12.63
CA LYS A 122 12.56 -13.98 11.70
C LYS A 122 12.28 -13.25 10.38
N ALA A 123 11.02 -13.04 10.06
CA ALA A 123 10.61 -12.56 8.73
C ALA A 123 10.36 -11.05 8.65
N VAL A 124 10.74 -10.29 9.66
CA VAL A 124 10.47 -8.84 9.68
C VAL A 124 11.39 -8.03 8.75
N ALA A 125 12.49 -8.62 8.30
CA ALA A 125 13.42 -7.96 7.36
C ALA A 125 12.83 -7.79 5.95
N SER A 126 11.80 -8.56 5.60
CA SER A 126 11.18 -8.56 4.28
C SER A 126 9.66 -8.61 4.35
N PRO A 127 8.94 -7.67 3.69
CA PRO A 127 7.48 -7.71 3.60
C PRO A 127 6.93 -9.01 2.99
N ILE A 128 7.67 -9.63 2.08
CA ILE A 128 7.25 -10.88 1.43
C ILE A 128 7.37 -12.05 2.39
N GLU A 129 8.48 -12.14 3.12
CA GLU A 129 8.65 -13.17 4.16
C GLU A 129 7.63 -12.99 5.29
N PHE A 130 7.37 -11.75 5.68
CA PHE A 130 6.37 -11.43 6.67
C PHE A 130 4.97 -11.90 6.21
N ALA A 131 4.60 -11.62 4.97
CA ALA A 131 3.33 -12.07 4.40
C ALA A 131 3.24 -13.60 4.33
N GLN A 132 4.32 -14.29 3.93
CA GLN A 132 4.38 -15.74 3.89
C GLN A 132 4.23 -16.36 5.29
N GLN A 133 4.92 -15.83 6.29
CA GLN A 133 4.80 -16.32 7.66
C GLN A 133 3.45 -16.02 8.27
N LEU A 134 2.89 -14.83 8.01
CA LEU A 134 1.56 -14.46 8.45
C LEU A 134 0.51 -15.43 7.89
N TRP A 135 0.59 -15.76 6.61
CA TRP A 135 -0.29 -16.72 5.96
C TRP A 135 -0.18 -18.12 6.60
N ASN A 136 1.04 -18.62 6.75
CA ASN A 136 1.27 -19.95 7.31
C ASN A 136 0.88 -20.05 8.79
N HIS A 137 0.89 -18.95 9.52
CA HIS A 137 0.54 -18.86 10.93
C HIS A 137 -0.96 -18.59 11.16
N ALA A 138 -1.66 -18.05 10.16
CA ALA A 138 -3.07 -17.66 10.27
C ALA A 138 -4.00 -18.72 10.86
N PRO A 139 -3.92 -20.02 10.49
CA PRO A 139 -4.80 -21.04 11.08
C PRO A 139 -4.64 -21.21 12.60
N LYS A 140 -3.40 -21.08 13.09
CA LYS A 140 -3.12 -21.14 14.54
C LYS A 140 -3.68 -19.92 15.27
N MET A 141 -3.53 -18.73 14.65
CA MET A 141 -4.10 -17.50 15.20
C MET A 141 -5.63 -17.57 15.24
N GLU A 142 -6.26 -18.07 14.18
CA GLU A 142 -7.72 -18.22 14.12
C GLU A 142 -8.24 -19.11 15.24
N GLN A 143 -7.63 -20.27 15.47
CA GLN A 143 -7.98 -21.16 16.57
C GLN A 143 -7.82 -20.49 17.95
N ALA A 144 -6.69 -19.79 18.16
CA ALA A 144 -6.43 -19.10 19.42
C ALA A 144 -7.42 -17.94 19.67
N MET A 145 -7.75 -17.19 18.60
CA MET A 145 -8.73 -16.11 18.67
C MET A 145 -10.14 -16.65 18.95
N ALA A 146 -10.53 -17.75 18.31
CA ALA A 146 -11.81 -18.40 18.54
C ALA A 146 -11.93 -18.90 20.00
N ALA A 147 -10.89 -19.51 20.55
CA ALA A 147 -10.85 -19.94 21.95
C ALA A 147 -11.05 -18.78 22.96
N LYS A 148 -10.58 -17.58 22.59
CA LYS A 148 -10.77 -16.33 23.35
C LYS A 148 -12.05 -15.56 22.98
N LYS A 149 -12.91 -16.11 22.14
CA LYS A 149 -14.12 -15.43 21.61
C LYS A 149 -13.80 -14.08 20.96
N MET A 150 -12.61 -13.97 20.34
CA MET A 150 -12.17 -12.78 19.60
C MET A 150 -12.61 -12.88 18.15
N LYS A 151 -13.08 -11.76 17.58
CA LYS A 151 -13.35 -11.68 16.13
C LYS A 151 -12.06 -11.57 15.35
N TRP A 152 -12.01 -12.20 14.17
CA TRP A 152 -10.90 -12.03 13.23
C TRP A 152 -10.74 -10.56 12.82
N SER A 153 -9.55 -10.01 13.02
CA SER A 153 -9.25 -8.63 12.66
C SER A 153 -8.93 -8.51 11.16
N ARG A 154 -9.65 -7.62 10.48
CA ARG A 154 -9.30 -7.24 9.12
C ARG A 154 -8.21 -6.18 9.15
N LEU A 155 -7.17 -6.38 8.35
CA LEU A 155 -6.06 -5.44 8.15
C LEU A 155 -6.08 -4.90 6.72
N THR A 156 -5.87 -3.61 6.57
CA THR A 156 -5.56 -3.00 5.29
C THR A 156 -4.07 -3.16 4.97
N GLY A 157 -3.67 -3.03 3.70
CA GLY A 157 -2.26 -3.05 3.31
C GLY A 157 -1.44 -1.97 4.04
N ALA A 158 -2.01 -0.76 4.19
CA ALA A 158 -1.34 0.32 4.91
C ALA A 158 -1.15 0.02 6.40
N GLU A 159 -2.14 -0.58 7.07
CA GLU A 159 -2.00 -1.02 8.47
C GLU A 159 -0.93 -2.09 8.62
N LEU A 160 -0.88 -3.02 7.68
CA LEU A 160 0.14 -4.07 7.68
C LEU A 160 1.55 -3.49 7.49
N THR A 161 1.70 -2.55 6.56
CA THR A 161 2.96 -1.82 6.34
C THR A 161 3.38 -1.06 7.61
N ASP A 162 2.46 -0.36 8.27
CA ASP A 162 2.72 0.33 9.53
C ASP A 162 3.18 -0.66 10.63
N ILE A 163 2.51 -1.83 10.75
CA ILE A 163 2.91 -2.88 11.70
C ILE A 163 4.32 -3.39 11.41
N VAL A 164 4.65 -3.66 10.14
CA VAL A 164 6.00 -4.12 9.75
C VAL A 164 7.06 -3.10 10.15
N VAL A 165 6.83 -1.81 9.85
CA VAL A 165 7.76 -0.73 10.22
C VAL A 165 7.88 -0.57 11.73
N TYR A 166 6.78 -0.70 12.47
CA TYR A 166 6.81 -0.72 13.94
C TYR A 166 7.68 -1.87 14.46
N VAL A 167 7.43 -3.09 14.01
CA VAL A 167 8.18 -4.26 14.44
C VAL A 167 9.67 -4.12 14.09
N GLN A 168 10.01 -3.63 12.89
CA GLN A 168 11.39 -3.35 12.48
C GLN A 168 12.08 -2.26 13.31
N SER A 169 11.32 -1.34 13.90
CA SER A 169 11.86 -0.27 14.74
C SER A 169 12.26 -0.73 16.15
N LEU A 170 11.79 -1.91 16.56
CA LEU A 170 12.05 -2.44 17.89
C LEU A 170 13.51 -2.88 18.02
N PRO A 171 14.17 -2.66 19.17
CA PRO A 171 15.54 -3.11 19.38
C PRO A 171 15.75 -4.62 19.14
N GLU A 172 14.75 -5.41 19.48
CA GLU A 172 14.77 -6.87 19.41
C GLU A 172 14.81 -7.44 17.99
N THR A 173 14.34 -6.65 17.01
CA THR A 173 14.26 -7.08 15.60
C THR A 173 15.14 -6.27 14.66
N ARG A 174 15.81 -5.25 15.19
CA ARG A 174 16.67 -4.36 14.41
C ARG A 174 17.84 -5.12 13.79
N GLY A 175 18.08 -4.88 12.50
CA GLY A 175 19.25 -5.45 11.80
C GLY A 175 19.07 -6.86 11.26
N GLN A 176 17.87 -7.43 11.27
CA GLN A 176 17.63 -8.71 10.61
C GLN A 176 17.90 -8.62 9.10
N ALA A 177 18.65 -9.56 8.55
CA ALA A 177 18.95 -9.63 7.12
C ALA A 177 17.80 -10.31 6.34
N ARG A 178 17.65 -9.93 5.07
CA ARG A 178 16.71 -10.62 4.16
C ARG A 178 17.23 -12.01 3.82
N SER A 179 16.36 -13.00 3.79
CA SER A 179 16.68 -14.39 3.49
C SER A 179 16.32 -14.82 2.06
N PHE A 180 15.80 -13.93 1.22
CA PHE A 180 15.43 -14.28 -0.15
C PHE A 180 15.92 -13.26 -1.18
N VAL A 181 16.03 -13.72 -2.43
CA VAL A 181 16.34 -12.91 -3.61
C VAL A 181 15.16 -12.99 -4.58
N LEU A 182 14.69 -11.84 -5.07
CA LEU A 182 13.67 -11.80 -6.12
C LEU A 182 14.31 -12.26 -7.44
N THR A 183 13.75 -13.31 -8.02
CA THR A 183 14.13 -13.79 -9.36
C THR A 183 13.07 -13.38 -10.37
N ALA A 184 13.51 -12.91 -11.54
CA ALA A 184 12.63 -12.40 -12.60
C ALA A 184 12.14 -13.50 -13.59
N ASP A 185 12.56 -14.73 -13.43
CA ASP A 185 12.14 -15.86 -14.23
C ASP A 185 10.71 -16.31 -13.87
N GLY A 186 9.97 -16.88 -14.77
CA GLY A 186 8.56 -17.26 -14.62
C GLY A 186 8.20 -18.20 -13.46
N ARG A 187 9.08 -18.36 -12.48
CA ARG A 187 8.93 -19.22 -11.31
C ARG A 187 7.65 -18.93 -10.51
N GLY A 188 7.23 -17.66 -10.44
CA GLY A 188 5.98 -17.29 -9.77
C GLY A 188 4.75 -17.98 -10.36
N ALA A 189 4.69 -18.09 -11.70
CA ALA A 189 3.59 -18.78 -12.38
C ALA A 189 3.61 -20.30 -12.12
N ALA A 190 4.81 -20.89 -12.07
CA ALA A 190 4.98 -22.31 -11.74
C ALA A 190 4.54 -22.60 -10.30
N VAL A 191 4.98 -21.81 -9.33
CA VAL A 191 4.57 -21.94 -7.93
C VAL A 191 3.06 -21.74 -7.75
N PHE A 192 2.47 -20.77 -8.46
CA PHE A 192 1.03 -20.52 -8.45
C PHE A 192 0.22 -21.73 -8.92
N ALA A 193 0.72 -22.42 -9.95
CA ALA A 193 0.11 -23.66 -10.45
C ALA A 193 0.33 -24.84 -9.48
N GLU A 194 1.56 -25.03 -9.00
CA GLU A 194 1.95 -26.11 -8.07
C GLU A 194 1.15 -26.05 -6.77
N LYS A 195 0.95 -24.84 -6.22
CA LYS A 195 0.18 -24.64 -4.99
C LYS A 195 -1.34 -24.68 -5.17
N GLY A 196 -1.82 -25.04 -6.35
CA GLY A 196 -3.24 -25.19 -6.64
C GLY A 196 -4.02 -23.87 -6.68
N CYS A 197 -3.35 -22.73 -6.63
CA CYS A 197 -4.02 -21.41 -6.61
C CYS A 197 -4.90 -21.18 -7.85
N LYS A 198 -4.56 -21.83 -8.98
CA LYS A 198 -5.35 -21.80 -10.22
C LYS A 198 -6.78 -22.36 -10.03
N GLY A 199 -7.01 -23.24 -9.06
CA GLY A 199 -8.32 -23.82 -8.82
C GLY A 199 -9.39 -22.79 -8.47
N CYS A 200 -9.02 -21.76 -7.71
CA CYS A 200 -9.92 -20.69 -7.29
C CYS A 200 -9.67 -19.39 -8.07
N HIS A 201 -8.41 -19.09 -8.42
CA HIS A 201 -8.02 -17.87 -9.10
C HIS A 201 -7.90 -18.10 -10.62
N GLN A 202 -9.04 -18.25 -11.30
CA GLN A 202 -9.12 -18.39 -12.76
C GLN A 202 -9.53 -17.06 -13.40
N GLY A 203 -8.91 -16.68 -14.52
CA GLY A 203 -9.33 -15.59 -15.40
C GLY A 203 -8.62 -14.24 -15.16
N ARG A 204 -9.34 -13.14 -15.20
CA ARG A 204 -8.85 -11.75 -15.38
C ARG A 204 -7.64 -11.31 -14.53
N LEU A 205 -7.45 -11.81 -13.33
CA LEU A 205 -6.32 -11.42 -12.48
C LEU A 205 -4.95 -11.86 -13.02
N LEU A 206 -4.89 -13.03 -13.68
CA LEU A 206 -3.65 -13.53 -14.31
C LEU A 206 -3.41 -12.88 -15.68
N HIS A 207 -4.47 -12.63 -16.44
CA HIS A 207 -4.38 -12.02 -17.76
C HIS A 207 -3.86 -10.57 -17.70
N ASP A 208 -4.28 -9.80 -16.70
CA ASP A 208 -3.83 -8.43 -16.50
C ASP A 208 -2.34 -8.33 -16.09
N TYR A 209 -1.79 -9.37 -15.46
CA TYR A 209 -0.37 -9.41 -15.06
C TYR A 209 0.55 -9.71 -16.26
N GLN A 210 0.10 -10.52 -17.22
CA GLN A 210 0.87 -10.87 -18.42
C GLN A 210 0.89 -9.74 -19.45
N GLN A 211 -0.19 -8.96 -19.56
CA GLN A 211 -0.25 -7.81 -20.48
C GLN A 211 0.56 -6.59 -20.02
N ARG A 212 0.99 -6.52 -18.75
CA ARG A 212 1.83 -5.43 -18.22
C ARG A 212 3.33 -5.60 -18.48
N ARG A 213 3.74 -6.62 -19.24
CA ARG A 213 5.15 -6.83 -19.61
C ARG A 213 5.61 -6.07 -20.85
N VAL A 214 4.80 -5.17 -21.39
CA VAL A 214 5.19 -4.34 -22.52
C VAL A 214 5.08 -2.88 -22.09
N LEU A 215 6.14 -2.38 -21.52
CA LEU A 215 6.75 -1.06 -21.71
C LEU A 215 8.02 -0.99 -20.86
#